data_f9e110738c0f737293276600fa273146
#
_entry.id   f9e110738c0f737293276600fa273146
#
_cell.length_a   1.000
_cell.length_b   1.000
_cell.length_c   1.000
_cell.angle_alpha   90.00
_cell.angle_beta   90.00
_cell.angle_gamma   90.00
#
_symmetry.space_group_name_H-M   'P 1'
#
loop_
_entity.id
_entity.type
_entity.pdbx_description
1 polymer ?
#
loop_
_entity_poly.entity_id
_entity_poly.type
_entity_poly.pdbx_seq_one_letter_code
_entity_poly.pdbx_strand_id
1 'polypeptide(L)'
;MPRYLSQDWLDQQQVIAQEFPERPGATAHLQYIVTGGPDNDVKYYWVVENGKLQVSSLGEDPDAEVVLTLTYDDSVKIQKGELDETAAFMQGRLKVTGNMGKLMSLMPLTQSPEYKAIKAKITDITEF
;
A
#
# COMPACT_ATOMS: atom_id res chain seq x y z
N MET A 1 11.92 -16.14 -1.16
CA MET A 1 11.35 -14.83 -0.74
C MET A 1 10.93 -14.06 -1.98
N PRO A 2 9.68 -13.61 -2.07
CA PRO A 2 9.25 -12.84 -3.23
C PRO A 2 9.98 -11.50 -3.31
N ARG A 3 10.23 -11.08 -4.54
CA ARG A 3 10.89 -9.80 -4.80
C ARG A 3 9.89 -8.65 -4.59
N TYR A 4 10.34 -7.59 -3.95
CA TYR A 4 9.53 -6.41 -3.69
C TYR A 4 8.87 -5.88 -4.97
N LEU A 5 7.58 -5.61 -4.90
CA LEU A 5 6.72 -5.13 -5.99
C LEU A 5 6.54 -6.11 -7.15
N SER A 6 6.87 -7.41 -6.98
CA SER A 6 6.48 -8.43 -7.94
C SER A 6 5.05 -8.90 -7.68
N GLN A 7 4.44 -9.56 -8.67
CA GLN A 7 3.10 -10.14 -8.45
C GLN A 7 3.12 -11.17 -7.33
N ASP A 8 4.18 -11.97 -7.22
CA ASP A 8 4.35 -12.94 -6.13
C ASP A 8 4.35 -12.25 -4.77
N TRP A 9 5.02 -11.11 -4.67
CA TRP A 9 5.04 -10.32 -3.45
C TRP A 9 3.64 -9.79 -3.10
N LEU A 10 2.91 -9.28 -4.10
CA LEU A 10 1.55 -8.80 -3.91
C LEU A 10 0.60 -9.93 -3.49
N ASP A 11 0.77 -11.13 -4.05
CA ASP A 11 -0.01 -12.30 -3.67
C ASP A 11 0.23 -12.69 -2.22
N GLN A 12 1.49 -12.69 -1.78
CA GLN A 12 1.85 -12.96 -0.38
C GLN A 12 1.31 -11.88 0.55
N GLN A 13 1.39 -10.63 0.13
CA GLN A 13 0.83 -9.50 0.87
C GLN A 13 -0.67 -9.71 1.10
N GLN A 14 -1.41 -10.11 0.07
CA GLN A 14 -2.84 -10.36 0.19
C GLN A 14 -3.15 -11.50 1.17
N VAL A 15 -2.37 -12.58 1.14
CA VAL A 15 -2.54 -13.72 2.05
C VAL A 15 -2.30 -13.27 3.50
N ILE A 16 -1.22 -12.55 3.75
CA ILE A 16 -0.88 -12.08 5.10
C ILE A 16 -1.89 -11.04 5.58
N ALA A 17 -2.35 -10.18 4.67
CA ALA A 17 -3.32 -9.13 4.99
C ALA A 17 -4.72 -9.66 5.34
N GLN A 18 -5.00 -10.95 5.15
CA GLN A 18 -6.24 -11.56 5.66
C GLN A 18 -6.33 -11.51 7.19
N GLU A 19 -5.20 -11.30 7.87
CA GLU A 19 -5.16 -11.12 9.32
C GLU A 19 -5.64 -9.72 9.76
N PHE A 20 -5.87 -8.78 8.82
CA PHE A 20 -6.43 -7.47 9.17
C PHE A 20 -7.81 -7.64 9.82
N PRO A 21 -8.07 -6.94 10.94
CA PRO A 21 -9.39 -6.93 11.54
C PRO A 21 -10.39 -6.23 10.62
N GLU A 22 -11.64 -6.66 10.67
CA GLU A 22 -12.70 -5.99 9.93
C GLU A 22 -12.91 -4.57 10.50
N ARG A 23 -12.99 -3.58 9.62
CA ARG A 23 -13.25 -2.18 9.98
C ARG A 23 -14.32 -1.61 9.06
N PRO A 24 -15.59 -1.60 9.49
CA PRO A 24 -16.68 -1.07 8.68
C PRO A 24 -16.40 0.38 8.23
N GLY A 25 -16.63 0.68 6.96
CA GLY A 25 -16.37 1.99 6.39
C GLY A 25 -14.98 2.20 5.83
N ALA A 26 -14.02 1.33 6.13
CA ALA A 26 -12.66 1.40 5.56
C ALA A 26 -12.65 0.72 4.20
N THR A 27 -13.22 1.37 3.19
CA THR A 27 -13.40 0.83 1.84
C THR A 27 -12.87 1.83 0.83
N ALA A 28 -11.93 1.40 -0.03
CA ALA A 28 -11.40 2.24 -1.11
C ALA A 28 -10.68 1.41 -2.16
N HIS A 29 -10.63 1.94 -3.38
CA HIS A 29 -9.77 1.46 -4.46
C HIS A 29 -8.57 2.39 -4.57
N LEU A 30 -7.38 1.88 -4.31
CA LEU A 30 -6.13 2.64 -4.30
C LEU A 30 -5.25 2.21 -5.46
N GLN A 31 -4.78 3.19 -6.25
CA GLN A 31 -3.80 2.97 -7.31
C GLN A 31 -2.46 3.50 -6.83
N TYR A 32 -1.44 2.66 -6.86
CA TYR A 32 -0.07 3.05 -6.52
C TYR A 32 0.78 3.17 -7.78
N ILE A 33 1.58 4.22 -7.85
CA ILE A 33 2.56 4.44 -8.93
C ILE A 33 3.90 4.67 -8.25
N VAL A 34 4.82 3.71 -8.41
CA VAL A 34 6.16 3.77 -7.84
C VAL A 34 7.15 4.04 -8.97
N THR A 35 7.83 5.19 -8.89
CA THR A 35 8.72 5.66 -9.96
C THR A 35 10.19 5.40 -9.64
N GLY A 36 11.01 5.28 -10.68
CA GLY A 36 12.47 5.19 -10.55
C GLY A 36 12.97 3.88 -9.96
N GLY A 37 12.23 2.80 -10.12
CA GLY A 37 12.67 1.49 -9.67
C GLY A 37 13.75 0.87 -10.54
N PRO A 38 14.39 -0.23 -10.08
CA PRO A 38 15.51 -0.84 -10.81
C PRO A 38 15.12 -1.37 -12.19
N ASP A 39 13.85 -1.73 -12.39
CA ASP A 39 13.35 -2.32 -13.65
C ASP A 39 12.36 -1.42 -14.38
N ASN A 40 12.13 -0.20 -13.97
CA ASN A 40 11.17 0.78 -14.46
C ASN A 40 10.13 1.15 -13.41
N ASP A 41 9.19 2.00 -13.80
CA ASP A 41 8.08 2.36 -12.93
C ASP A 41 7.15 1.17 -12.73
N VAL A 42 6.63 1.01 -11.52
CA VAL A 42 5.70 -0.06 -11.16
C VAL A 42 4.35 0.56 -10.82
N LYS A 43 3.31 0.01 -11.41
CA LYS A 43 1.93 0.36 -11.07
C LYS A 43 1.27 -0.86 -10.47
N TYR A 44 0.62 -0.69 -9.33
CA TYR A 44 -0.17 -1.74 -8.70
C TYR A 44 -1.35 -1.12 -7.97
N TYR A 45 -2.33 -1.93 -7.63
CA TYR A 45 -3.53 -1.42 -6.97
C TYR A 45 -4.00 -2.33 -5.86
N TRP A 46 -4.70 -1.73 -4.92
CA TRP A 46 -5.37 -2.39 -3.80
C TRP A 46 -6.86 -2.11 -3.85
N VAL A 47 -7.65 -3.15 -3.62
CA VAL A 47 -9.06 -3.02 -3.31
C VAL A 47 -9.26 -3.40 -1.86
N VAL A 48 -9.65 -2.43 -1.05
CA VAL A 48 -9.90 -2.62 0.38
C VAL A 48 -11.39 -2.50 0.62
N GLU A 49 -11.96 -3.46 1.32
CA GLU A 49 -13.39 -3.46 1.67
C GLU A 49 -13.55 -3.80 3.14
N ASN A 50 -14.14 -2.86 3.88
CA ASN A 50 -14.34 -2.98 5.34
C ASN A 50 -13.07 -3.35 6.09
N GLY A 51 -11.95 -2.77 5.69
CA GLY A 51 -10.64 -2.99 6.29
C GLY A 51 -9.91 -4.22 5.81
N LYS A 52 -10.51 -5.01 4.93
CA LYS A 52 -9.91 -6.23 4.39
C LYS A 52 -9.38 -5.99 2.99
N LEU A 53 -8.15 -6.44 2.73
CA LEU A 53 -7.54 -6.37 1.40
C LEU A 53 -8.13 -7.47 0.52
N GLN A 54 -8.97 -7.09 -0.45
CA GLN A 54 -9.64 -8.02 -1.35
C GLN A 54 -8.79 -8.35 -2.58
N VAL A 55 -8.08 -7.34 -3.11
CA VAL A 55 -7.23 -7.50 -4.29
C VAL A 55 -5.94 -6.73 -4.09
N SER A 56 -4.82 -7.35 -4.48
CA SER A 56 -3.51 -6.72 -4.56
C SER A 56 -2.87 -7.24 -5.84
N SER A 57 -2.73 -6.38 -6.85
CA SER A 57 -2.32 -6.82 -8.20
C SER A 57 -1.52 -5.75 -8.92
N LEU A 58 -0.59 -6.20 -9.78
CA LEU A 58 0.08 -5.31 -10.73
C LEU A 58 -0.93 -4.81 -11.76
N GLY A 59 -0.71 -3.59 -12.24
CA GLY A 59 -1.53 -2.98 -13.27
C GLY A 59 -2.29 -1.77 -12.79
N GLU A 60 -3.31 -1.37 -13.56
CA GLU A 60 -4.13 -0.21 -13.27
C GLU A 60 -5.57 -0.64 -12.99
N ASP A 61 -6.16 -0.05 -11.95
CA ASP A 61 -7.57 -0.24 -11.63
C ASP A 61 -8.36 0.93 -12.24
N PRO A 62 -9.23 0.67 -13.22
CA PRO A 62 -10.04 1.73 -13.82
C PRO A 62 -11.02 2.37 -12.84
N ASP A 63 -11.31 1.70 -11.73
CA ASP A 63 -12.21 2.20 -10.69
C ASP A 63 -11.45 2.84 -9.52
N ALA A 64 -10.16 3.11 -9.68
CA ALA A 64 -9.36 3.71 -8.62
C ALA A 64 -9.94 5.05 -8.18
N GLU A 65 -10.12 5.20 -6.87
CA GLU A 65 -10.67 6.40 -6.26
C GLU A 65 -9.58 7.35 -5.78
N VAL A 66 -8.41 6.79 -5.48
CA VAL A 66 -7.23 7.54 -5.00
C VAL A 66 -6.00 7.03 -5.73
N VAL A 67 -5.16 7.95 -6.18
CA VAL A 67 -3.87 7.63 -6.80
C VAL A 67 -2.74 8.14 -5.91
N LEU A 68 -1.82 7.26 -5.55
CA LEU A 68 -0.67 7.56 -4.71
C LEU A 68 0.60 7.36 -5.53
N THR A 69 1.40 8.41 -5.67
CA THR A 69 2.64 8.40 -6.45
C THR A 69 3.83 8.71 -5.55
N LEU A 70 4.85 7.88 -5.61
CA LEU A 70 6.07 8.04 -4.81
C LEU A 70 7.26 7.39 -5.52
N THR A 71 8.47 7.74 -5.07
CA THR A 71 9.69 7.12 -5.62
C THR A 71 9.88 5.72 -5.04
N TYR A 72 10.64 4.88 -5.77
CA TYR A 72 11.01 3.55 -5.30
C TYR A 72 11.73 3.62 -3.94
N ASP A 73 12.71 4.52 -3.81
CA ASP A 73 13.47 4.66 -2.55
C ASP A 73 12.55 4.98 -1.37
N ASP A 74 11.60 5.89 -1.56
CA ASP A 74 10.65 6.26 -0.50
C ASP A 74 9.68 5.11 -0.21
N SER A 75 9.26 4.37 -1.24
CA SER A 75 8.38 3.21 -1.06
C SER A 75 9.05 2.12 -0.22
N VAL A 76 10.33 1.87 -0.44
CA VAL A 76 11.11 0.91 0.35
C VAL A 76 11.20 1.37 1.81
N LYS A 77 11.47 2.65 2.04
CA LYS A 77 11.53 3.20 3.41
C LYS A 77 10.20 3.08 4.13
N ILE A 78 9.10 3.35 3.43
CA ILE A 78 7.76 3.19 4.01
C ILE A 78 7.51 1.71 4.35
N GLN A 79 7.83 0.80 3.43
CA GLN A 79 7.63 -0.63 3.67
C GLN A 79 8.44 -1.13 4.86
N LYS A 80 9.67 -0.67 5.02
CA LYS A 80 10.53 -1.06 6.14
C LYS A 80 10.19 -0.35 7.46
N GLY A 81 9.25 0.59 7.45
CA GLY A 81 8.90 1.36 8.63
C GLY A 81 9.87 2.49 8.96
N GLU A 82 10.79 2.81 8.07
CA GLU A 82 11.76 3.90 8.23
C GLU A 82 11.17 5.27 7.92
N LEU A 83 10.08 5.31 7.16
CA LEU A 83 9.37 6.53 6.78
C LEU A 83 7.87 6.31 6.98
N ASP A 84 7.24 7.16 7.78
CA ASP A 84 5.79 7.13 7.97
C ASP A 84 5.07 7.71 6.76
N GLU A 85 3.98 7.08 6.35
CA GLU A 85 3.20 7.52 5.18
C GLU A 85 2.66 8.94 5.34
N THR A 86 2.19 9.29 6.53
CA THR A 86 1.68 10.62 6.81
C THR A 86 2.80 11.66 6.72
N ALA A 87 3.97 11.36 7.27
CA ALA A 87 5.14 12.23 7.17
C ALA A 87 5.58 12.39 5.72
N ALA A 88 5.59 11.32 4.93
CA ALA A 88 5.93 11.37 3.52
C ALA A 88 4.98 12.29 2.74
N PHE A 89 3.68 12.20 3.03
CA PHE A 89 2.68 13.07 2.42
C PHE A 89 2.93 14.54 2.77
N MET A 90 3.17 14.83 4.03
CA MET A 90 3.41 16.20 4.49
C MET A 90 4.70 16.80 3.95
N GLN A 91 5.70 15.97 3.66
CA GLN A 91 6.98 16.40 3.09
C GLN A 91 6.96 16.48 1.55
N GLY A 92 5.84 16.16 0.91
CA GLY A 92 5.72 16.15 -0.54
C GLY A 92 6.37 14.95 -1.22
N ARG A 93 6.79 13.92 -0.47
CA ARG A 93 7.39 12.69 -1.01
C ARG A 93 6.33 11.72 -1.54
N LEU A 94 5.15 11.74 -0.95
CA LEU A 94 4.01 10.96 -1.39
C LEU A 94 2.97 11.92 -1.95
N LYS A 95 2.70 11.81 -3.24
CA LYS A 95 1.68 12.63 -3.90
C LYS A 95 0.37 11.87 -3.93
N VAL A 96 -0.71 12.52 -3.50
CA VAL A 96 -2.03 11.92 -3.45
C VAL A 96 -2.98 12.76 -4.29
N THR A 97 -3.69 12.08 -5.21
CA THR A 97 -4.75 12.70 -6.00
C THR A 97 -6.01 11.85 -5.92
N GLY A 98 -7.17 12.47 -6.09
CA GLY A 98 -8.45 11.77 -6.09
C GLY A 98 -9.28 12.06 -4.85
N ASN A 99 -10.04 11.07 -4.40
CA ASN A 99 -10.99 11.23 -3.31
C ASN A 99 -10.31 11.16 -1.93
N MET A 100 -10.02 12.32 -1.36
CA MET A 100 -9.36 12.41 -0.05
C MET A 100 -10.22 11.83 1.08
N GLY A 101 -11.53 11.88 0.96
CA GLY A 101 -12.43 11.28 1.94
C GLY A 101 -12.26 9.77 2.02
N LYS A 102 -12.06 9.13 0.88
CA LYS A 102 -11.79 7.68 0.82
C LYS A 102 -10.44 7.35 1.45
N LEU A 103 -9.41 8.14 1.16
CA LEU A 103 -8.10 7.95 1.79
C LEU A 103 -8.20 8.12 3.31
N MET A 104 -8.89 9.15 3.77
CA MET A 104 -9.07 9.41 5.20
C MET A 104 -9.82 8.28 5.90
N SER A 105 -10.73 7.59 5.21
CA SER A 105 -11.45 6.45 5.78
C SER A 105 -10.55 5.28 6.10
N LEU A 106 -9.35 5.20 5.48
CA LEU A 106 -8.37 4.15 5.74
C LEU A 106 -7.39 4.49 6.86
N MET A 107 -7.35 5.75 7.32
CA MET A 107 -6.39 6.17 8.34
C MET A 107 -6.47 5.35 9.63
N PRO A 108 -7.65 5.03 10.17
CA PRO A 108 -7.73 4.18 11.36
C PRO A 108 -7.08 2.81 11.15
N LEU A 109 -7.19 2.25 9.94
CA LEU A 109 -6.53 0.99 9.59
C LEU A 109 -5.01 1.15 9.52
N THR A 110 -4.53 2.12 8.74
CA THR A 110 -3.08 2.29 8.50
C THR A 110 -2.32 2.76 9.74
N GLN A 111 -3.00 3.36 10.70
CA GLN A 111 -2.40 3.78 11.97
C GLN A 111 -2.51 2.71 13.07
N SER A 112 -3.20 1.61 12.80
CA SER A 112 -3.43 0.58 13.81
C SER A 112 -2.16 -0.26 14.09
N PRO A 113 -2.01 -0.78 15.33
CA PRO A 113 -0.92 -1.71 15.64
C PRO A 113 -0.96 -2.98 14.79
N GLU A 114 -2.16 -3.45 14.48
CA GLU A 114 -2.37 -4.66 13.65
C GLU A 114 -1.80 -4.45 12.24
N TYR A 115 -2.06 -3.30 11.63
CA TYR A 115 -1.52 -2.96 10.31
C TYR A 115 0.01 -2.93 10.34
N LYS A 116 0.59 -2.30 11.35
CA LYS A 116 2.03 -2.18 11.50
C LYS A 116 2.69 -3.55 11.70
N ALA A 117 2.07 -4.43 12.48
CA ALA A 117 2.56 -5.78 12.71
C ALA A 117 2.54 -6.62 11.42
N ILE A 118 1.47 -6.52 10.65
CA ILE A 118 1.33 -7.24 9.37
C ILE A 118 2.33 -6.70 8.36
N LYS A 119 2.53 -5.40 8.31
CA LYS A 119 3.52 -4.76 7.46
C LYS A 119 4.94 -5.26 7.78
N ALA A 120 5.27 -5.42 9.05
CA ALA A 120 6.55 -5.98 9.47
C ALA A 120 6.71 -7.44 9.02
N LYS A 121 5.66 -8.25 9.11
CA LYS A 121 5.68 -9.64 8.61
C LYS A 121 5.94 -9.69 7.11
N ILE A 122 5.31 -8.81 6.35
CA ILE A 122 5.51 -8.72 4.90
C ILE A 122 6.95 -8.32 4.60
N THR A 123 7.50 -7.37 5.35
CA THR A 123 8.89 -6.94 5.19
C THR A 123 9.87 -8.08 5.42
N ASP A 124 9.61 -8.92 6.43
CA ASP A 124 10.49 -10.05 6.78
C ASP A 124 10.58 -11.11 5.68
N ILE A 125 9.56 -11.24 4.84
CA ILE A 125 9.54 -12.19 3.73
C ILE A 125 9.88 -11.56 2.39
N THR A 126 10.27 -10.30 2.36
CA THR A 126 10.49 -9.55 1.13
C THR A 126 11.97 -9.49 0.76
N GLU A 127 12.26 -9.76 -0.51
CA GLU A 127 13.57 -9.52 -1.11
C GLU A 127 13.58 -8.13 -1.74
N PHE A 128 14.32 -7.23 -1.15
CA PHE A 128 14.45 -5.85 -1.65
C PHE A 128 15.57 -5.66 -2.68
#